data_84410b9947f368503028547ce572bacd
#
_entry.id   84410b9947f368503028547ce572bacd
#
_cell.length_a   1.000
_cell.length_b   1.000
_cell.length_c   1.000
_cell.angle_alpha   90.00
_cell.angle_beta   90.00
_cell.angle_gamma   90.00
#
_symmetry.space_group_name_H-M   'P 1'
#
loop_
_entity.id
_entity.type
_entity.pdbx_description
1 polymer ?
#
loop_
_entity_poly.entity_id
_entity_poly.type
_entity_poly.pdbx_seq_one_letter_code
_entity_poly.pdbx_strand_id
1 'polypeptide(L)'
;MKQFLTTLPRNLIGCFTGRRLIWHVIAILFTFVLVVSGFDWRYFLVTRNPELRSWMWPAVIFGGLLPIYLPLLLLAVGFVARNAKISLTGWAVGQAALIGALIVVAYKTFTGRAHPAHSAGADISHVFHFGFLRGGVFWGWPSSHTTIAFAMAVTVCTLWPKQWWLGLVALLYAFYVGIGVSMTIHWYSDFVAGAIIGSVIGTVVGKTFWENIQRSTFNTQHPR
;
A
#
# COMPACT_ATOMS: atom_id res chain seq x y z
N MET A 1 -9.33 11.35 -16.02
CA MET A 1 -10.49 11.23 -15.11
C MET A 1 -11.44 10.08 -15.50
N LYS A 2 -11.99 10.03 -16.73
CA LYS A 2 -12.92 8.96 -17.15
C LYS A 2 -12.38 7.55 -16.85
N GLN A 3 -11.13 7.26 -17.26
CA GLN A 3 -10.50 5.95 -17.01
C GLN A 3 -10.40 5.62 -15.52
N PHE A 4 -10.01 6.58 -14.67
CA PHE A 4 -9.94 6.40 -13.22
C PHE A 4 -11.27 5.88 -12.65
N LEU A 5 -12.37 6.54 -12.99
CA LEU A 5 -13.70 6.18 -12.47
C LEU A 5 -14.22 4.86 -13.04
N THR A 6 -14.05 4.62 -14.35
CA THR A 6 -14.59 3.42 -15.01
C THR A 6 -13.84 2.14 -14.64
N THR A 7 -12.56 2.23 -14.27
CA THR A 7 -11.76 1.05 -13.89
C THR A 7 -11.74 0.79 -12.39
N LEU A 8 -12.11 1.75 -11.56
CA LEU A 8 -12.04 1.65 -10.09
C LEU A 8 -12.77 0.41 -9.54
N PRO A 9 -14.08 0.18 -9.83
CA PRO A 9 -14.79 -1.00 -9.30
C PRO A 9 -14.18 -2.30 -9.77
N ARG A 10 -13.83 -2.39 -11.07
CA ARG A 10 -13.21 -3.58 -11.67
C ARG A 10 -11.86 -3.89 -11.03
N ASN A 11 -11.02 -2.89 -10.78
CA ASN A 11 -9.72 -3.07 -10.16
C ASN A 11 -9.85 -3.44 -8.68
N LEU A 12 -10.78 -2.84 -7.95
CA LEU A 12 -11.07 -3.21 -6.57
C LEU A 12 -11.47 -4.69 -6.44
N ILE A 13 -12.47 -5.14 -7.23
CA ILE A 13 -12.87 -6.55 -7.27
C ILE A 13 -11.71 -7.42 -7.75
N GLY A 14 -10.98 -6.95 -8.77
CA GLY A 14 -9.84 -7.63 -9.34
C GLY A 14 -8.74 -7.97 -8.34
N CYS A 15 -8.60 -7.23 -7.24
CA CYS A 15 -7.63 -7.55 -6.19
C CYS A 15 -7.95 -8.87 -5.45
N PHE A 16 -9.20 -9.31 -5.47
CA PHE A 16 -9.67 -10.51 -4.77
C PHE A 16 -10.00 -11.69 -5.71
N THR A 17 -9.73 -11.59 -7.01
CA THR A 17 -10.11 -12.62 -7.99
C THR A 17 -8.93 -13.52 -8.39
N GLY A 18 -9.23 -14.80 -8.63
CA GLY A 18 -8.29 -15.79 -9.13
C GLY A 18 -7.07 -15.97 -8.19
N ARG A 19 -5.89 -16.11 -8.80
CA ARG A 19 -4.64 -16.31 -8.03
C ARG A 19 -4.26 -15.16 -7.09
N ARG A 20 -4.88 -13.99 -7.22
CA ARG A 20 -4.59 -12.84 -6.35
C ARG A 20 -5.10 -13.05 -4.93
N LEU A 21 -6.21 -13.77 -4.76
CA LEU A 21 -6.72 -14.13 -3.44
C LEU A 21 -5.70 -14.94 -2.62
N ILE A 22 -4.87 -15.75 -3.28
CA ILE A 22 -3.81 -16.53 -2.63
C ILE A 22 -2.84 -15.62 -1.87
N TRP A 23 -2.52 -14.44 -2.41
CA TRP A 23 -1.62 -13.49 -1.74
C TRP A 23 -2.23 -12.88 -0.48
N HIS A 24 -3.55 -12.67 -0.43
CA HIS A 24 -4.23 -12.27 0.80
C HIS A 24 -4.16 -13.37 1.87
N VAL A 25 -4.35 -14.63 1.46
CA VAL A 25 -4.17 -15.79 2.35
C VAL A 25 -2.72 -15.88 2.84
N ILE A 26 -1.75 -15.71 1.95
CA ILE A 26 -0.32 -15.66 2.29
C ILE A 26 -0.04 -14.54 3.31
N ALA A 27 -0.60 -13.35 3.15
CA ALA A 27 -0.43 -12.25 4.09
C ALA A 27 -0.98 -12.61 5.50
N ILE A 28 -2.12 -13.28 5.56
CA ILE A 28 -2.71 -13.79 6.82
C ILE A 28 -1.79 -14.84 7.46
N LEU A 29 -1.32 -15.81 6.67
CA LEU A 29 -0.44 -16.87 7.15
C LEU A 29 0.90 -16.34 7.67
N PHE A 30 1.52 -15.40 6.96
CA PHE A 30 2.75 -14.74 7.45
C PHE A 30 2.50 -13.98 8.75
N THR A 31 1.37 -13.27 8.86
CA THR A 31 1.01 -12.60 10.11
C THR A 31 0.89 -13.60 11.24
N PHE A 32 0.17 -14.71 11.02
CA PHE A 32 0.01 -15.77 12.00
C PHE A 32 1.36 -16.33 12.47
N VAL A 33 2.25 -16.68 11.54
CA VAL A 33 3.59 -17.20 11.85
C VAL A 33 4.41 -16.20 12.66
N LEU A 34 4.43 -14.92 12.28
CA LEU A 34 5.20 -13.89 12.99
C LEU A 34 4.65 -13.60 14.39
N VAL A 35 3.35 -13.68 14.56
CA VAL A 35 2.70 -13.55 15.89
C VAL A 35 3.00 -14.75 16.77
N VAL A 36 2.73 -15.98 16.30
CA VAL A 36 2.88 -17.20 17.10
C VAL A 36 4.35 -17.48 17.44
N SER A 37 5.29 -17.11 16.56
CA SER A 37 6.73 -17.21 16.86
C SER A 37 7.23 -16.20 17.90
N GLY A 38 6.38 -15.25 18.30
CA GLY A 38 6.75 -14.12 19.17
C GLY A 38 7.70 -13.12 18.51
N PHE A 39 7.84 -13.18 17.16
CA PHE A 39 8.72 -12.27 16.43
C PHE A 39 8.26 -10.82 16.54
N ASP A 40 6.96 -10.56 16.39
CA ASP A 40 6.39 -9.21 16.49
C ASP A 40 6.73 -8.54 17.82
N TRP A 41 6.61 -9.28 18.92
CA TRP A 41 6.94 -8.77 20.24
C TRP A 41 8.44 -8.50 20.41
N ARG A 42 9.28 -9.48 20.02
CA ARG A 42 10.74 -9.32 20.09
C ARG A 42 11.23 -8.15 19.23
N TYR A 43 10.72 -8.04 18.01
CA TYR A 43 11.02 -6.92 17.11
C TYR A 43 10.62 -5.57 17.74
N PHE A 44 9.41 -5.50 18.31
CA PHE A 44 8.92 -4.31 18.99
C PHE A 44 9.82 -3.90 20.16
N LEU A 45 10.26 -4.84 21.00
CA LEU A 45 11.14 -4.56 22.14
C LEU A 45 12.50 -4.01 21.69
N VAL A 46 13.10 -4.60 20.64
CA VAL A 46 14.41 -4.16 20.11
C VAL A 46 14.31 -2.80 19.44
N THR A 47 13.21 -2.51 18.76
CA THR A 47 13.04 -1.26 17.98
C THR A 47 12.39 -0.12 18.78
N ARG A 48 11.97 -0.34 20.03
CA ARG A 48 11.33 0.66 20.89
C ARG A 48 12.30 1.71 21.46
N ASN A 49 13.51 1.81 20.95
CA ASN A 49 14.43 2.86 21.34
C ASN A 49 13.86 4.24 20.93
N PRO A 50 13.76 5.22 21.87
CA PRO A 50 13.23 6.55 21.57
C PRO A 50 13.97 7.28 20.45
N GLU A 51 15.29 7.11 20.38
CA GLU A 51 16.15 7.70 19.36
C GLU A 51 15.82 7.13 17.97
N LEU A 52 15.80 5.80 17.82
CA LEU A 52 15.45 5.12 16.59
C LEU A 52 14.03 5.48 16.13
N ARG A 53 13.10 5.54 17.07
CA ARG A 53 11.72 5.95 16.79
C ARG A 53 11.64 7.39 16.26
N SER A 54 12.42 8.31 16.82
CA SER A 54 12.50 9.70 16.35
C SER A 54 13.00 9.77 14.90
N TRP A 55 14.07 9.03 14.58
CA TRP A 55 14.62 8.94 13.23
C TRP A 55 13.66 8.32 12.21
N MET A 56 12.79 7.40 12.64
CA MET A 56 11.83 6.72 11.76
C MET A 56 10.48 7.44 11.68
N TRP A 57 10.22 8.44 12.54
CA TRP A 57 8.95 9.17 12.51
C TRP A 57 8.63 9.86 11.16
N PRO A 58 9.59 10.41 10.40
CA PRO A 58 9.32 10.94 9.07
C PRO A 58 8.71 9.93 8.11
N ALA A 59 8.95 8.62 8.28
CA ALA A 59 8.31 7.59 7.45
C ALA A 59 6.78 7.56 7.63
N VAL A 60 6.30 7.82 8.85
CA VAL A 60 4.85 7.93 9.15
C VAL A 60 4.27 9.14 8.43
N ILE A 61 4.96 10.29 8.50
CA ILE A 61 4.53 11.54 7.86
C ILE A 61 4.49 11.36 6.34
N PHE A 62 5.57 10.87 5.74
CA PHE A 62 5.63 10.64 4.29
C PHE A 62 4.63 9.57 3.83
N GLY A 63 4.45 8.51 4.61
CA GLY A 63 3.46 7.47 4.33
C GLY A 63 2.02 7.97 4.38
N GLY A 64 1.74 9.02 5.16
CA GLY A 64 0.44 9.67 5.22
C GLY A 64 0.22 10.74 4.14
N LEU A 65 1.24 11.54 3.85
CA LEU A 65 1.12 12.70 2.96
C LEU A 65 1.29 12.36 1.46
N LEU A 66 2.30 11.55 1.10
CA LEU A 66 2.60 11.26 -0.30
C LEU A 66 1.45 10.58 -1.06
N PRO A 67 0.62 9.71 -0.47
CA PRO A 67 -0.55 9.18 -1.16
C PRO A 67 -1.54 10.22 -1.68
N ILE A 68 -1.57 11.39 -1.07
CA ILE A 68 -2.43 12.51 -1.47
C ILE A 68 -1.67 13.44 -2.44
N TYR A 69 -0.50 13.89 -2.04
CA TYR A 69 0.21 14.94 -2.78
C TYR A 69 0.92 14.45 -4.04
N LEU A 70 1.46 13.23 -4.05
CA LEU A 70 2.19 12.72 -5.22
C LEU A 70 1.29 12.54 -6.46
N PRO A 71 0.09 11.93 -6.35
CA PRO A 71 -0.83 11.87 -7.50
C PRO A 71 -1.19 13.25 -8.03
N LEU A 72 -1.49 14.21 -7.14
CA LEU A 72 -1.84 15.58 -7.53
C LEU A 72 -0.67 16.28 -8.21
N LEU A 73 0.54 16.13 -7.68
CA LEU A 73 1.76 16.67 -8.29
C LEU A 73 2.00 16.10 -9.69
N LEU A 74 1.87 14.76 -9.84
CA LEU A 74 2.03 14.11 -11.14
C LEU A 74 0.98 14.58 -12.15
N LEU A 75 -0.26 14.81 -11.72
CA LEU A 75 -1.31 15.37 -12.56
C LEU A 75 -0.98 16.81 -12.98
N ALA A 76 -0.56 17.65 -12.05
CA ALA A 76 -0.17 19.03 -12.33
C ALA A 76 1.02 19.10 -13.29
N VAL A 77 2.09 18.35 -13.00
CA VAL A 77 3.29 18.28 -13.87
C VAL A 77 2.94 17.74 -15.25
N GLY A 78 2.13 16.68 -15.32
CA GLY A 78 1.71 16.10 -16.60
C GLY A 78 0.85 17.06 -17.42
N PHE A 79 0.02 17.86 -16.77
CA PHE A 79 -0.78 18.90 -17.42
C PHE A 79 0.10 20.04 -17.96
N VAL A 80 0.97 20.60 -17.13
CA VAL A 80 1.88 21.70 -17.51
C VAL A 80 2.86 21.26 -18.60
N ALA A 81 3.47 20.08 -18.45
CA ALA A 81 4.40 19.53 -19.43
C ALA A 81 3.70 18.94 -20.67
N ARG A 82 2.36 18.97 -20.74
CA ARG A 82 1.56 18.34 -21.81
C ARG A 82 1.95 16.87 -22.04
N ASN A 83 2.33 16.17 -20.97
CA ASN A 83 2.78 14.79 -21.02
C ASN A 83 1.69 13.84 -20.52
N ALA A 84 0.99 13.22 -21.47
CA ALA A 84 -0.12 12.32 -21.18
C ALA A 84 0.31 11.11 -20.32
N LYS A 85 1.53 10.60 -20.48
CA LYS A 85 2.04 9.46 -19.71
C LYS A 85 2.24 9.82 -18.23
N ILE A 86 2.74 11.02 -17.92
CA ILE A 86 2.88 11.50 -16.54
C ILE A 86 1.50 11.69 -15.91
N SER A 87 0.57 12.36 -16.61
CA SER A 87 -0.81 12.52 -16.12
C SER A 87 -1.49 11.17 -15.84
N LEU A 88 -1.29 10.19 -16.73
CA LEU A 88 -1.86 8.86 -16.57
C LEU A 88 -1.24 8.13 -15.36
N THR A 89 0.07 8.32 -15.14
CA THR A 89 0.73 7.81 -13.93
C THR A 89 0.12 8.42 -12.67
N GLY A 90 -0.15 9.72 -12.66
CA GLY A 90 -0.85 10.38 -11.55
C GLY A 90 -2.22 9.77 -11.25
N TRP A 91 -3.03 9.52 -12.29
CA TRP A 91 -4.33 8.84 -12.14
C TRP A 91 -4.19 7.41 -11.62
N ALA A 92 -3.22 6.65 -12.15
CA ALA A 92 -2.99 5.27 -11.73
C ALA A 92 -2.52 5.18 -10.28
N VAL A 93 -1.53 5.99 -9.89
CA VAL A 93 -0.99 6.05 -8.52
C VAL A 93 -2.07 6.50 -7.53
N GLY A 94 -2.88 7.50 -7.90
CA GLY A 94 -4.02 7.94 -7.09
C GLY A 94 -5.10 6.85 -6.93
N GLN A 95 -5.39 6.08 -7.99
CA GLN A 95 -6.32 4.96 -7.90
C GLN A 95 -5.76 3.83 -7.03
N ALA A 96 -4.48 3.52 -7.15
CA ALA A 96 -3.83 2.51 -6.30
C ALA A 96 -3.86 2.91 -4.82
N ALA A 97 -3.61 4.18 -4.52
CA ALA A 97 -3.72 4.71 -3.16
C ALA A 97 -5.15 4.60 -2.61
N LEU A 98 -6.16 4.98 -3.40
CA LEU A 98 -7.56 4.90 -3.01
C LEU A 98 -8.01 3.45 -2.77
N ILE A 99 -7.69 2.53 -3.69
CA ILE A 99 -8.02 1.09 -3.54
C ILE A 99 -7.31 0.54 -2.30
N GLY A 100 -6.04 0.90 -2.08
CA GLY A 100 -5.29 0.51 -0.88
C GLY A 100 -5.98 0.96 0.40
N ALA A 101 -6.42 2.22 0.46
CA ALA A 101 -7.15 2.75 1.60
C ALA A 101 -8.47 2.00 1.84
N LEU A 102 -9.28 1.76 0.79
CA LEU A 102 -10.55 1.05 0.90
C LEU A 102 -10.37 -0.39 1.40
N ILE A 103 -9.41 -1.13 0.84
CA ILE A 103 -9.14 -2.52 1.23
C ILE A 103 -8.66 -2.59 2.68
N VAL A 104 -7.75 -1.70 3.08
CA VAL A 104 -7.24 -1.70 4.45
C VAL A 104 -8.32 -1.31 5.46
N VAL A 105 -9.15 -0.31 5.15
CA VAL A 105 -10.28 0.04 6.02
C VAL A 105 -11.21 -1.15 6.20
N ALA A 106 -11.52 -1.88 5.12
CA ALA A 106 -12.33 -3.10 5.22
C ALA A 106 -11.68 -4.15 6.14
N TYR A 107 -10.38 -4.45 5.97
CA TYR A 107 -9.68 -5.37 6.86
C TYR A 107 -9.69 -4.92 8.32
N LYS A 108 -9.37 -3.66 8.59
CA LYS A 108 -9.35 -3.10 9.95
C LYS A 108 -10.71 -3.17 10.62
N THR A 109 -11.77 -2.88 9.86
CA THR A 109 -13.15 -2.96 10.33
C THR A 109 -13.50 -4.34 10.93
N PHE A 110 -12.91 -5.42 10.41
CA PHE A 110 -13.21 -6.78 10.83
C PHE A 110 -12.14 -7.41 11.73
N THR A 111 -10.90 -6.93 11.73
CA THR A 111 -9.79 -7.54 12.49
C THR A 111 -9.53 -6.87 13.82
N GLY A 112 -9.67 -5.54 13.92
CA GLY A 112 -9.52 -4.77 15.14
C GLY A 112 -8.27 -5.09 15.95
N ARG A 113 -7.10 -5.28 15.30
CA ARG A 113 -5.87 -5.67 15.99
C ARG A 113 -5.39 -4.61 16.96
N ALA A 114 -4.99 -5.01 18.16
CA ALA A 114 -4.45 -4.11 19.17
C ALA A 114 -3.16 -3.41 18.69
N HIS A 115 -3.05 -2.12 18.96
CA HIS A 115 -1.92 -1.29 18.52
C HIS A 115 -0.73 -1.40 19.48
N PRO A 116 0.53 -1.43 19.01
CA PRO A 116 1.71 -1.55 19.88
C PRO A 116 1.79 -0.49 20.99
N ALA A 117 1.28 0.71 20.75
CA ALA A 117 1.28 1.79 21.76
C ALA A 117 0.45 1.46 23.01
N HIS A 118 -0.49 0.51 22.92
CA HIS A 118 -1.33 0.10 24.04
C HIS A 118 -0.78 -1.07 24.84
N SER A 119 0.46 -1.54 24.53
CA SER A 119 1.03 -2.74 25.14
C SER A 119 1.24 -2.63 26.67
N ALA A 120 1.40 -1.42 27.19
CA ALA A 120 1.70 -1.19 28.61
C ALA A 120 2.82 -2.11 29.18
N GLY A 121 3.72 -2.59 28.32
CA GLY A 121 4.78 -3.50 28.66
C GLY A 121 4.45 -5.00 28.52
N ALA A 122 3.22 -5.35 28.14
CA ALA A 122 2.81 -6.73 27.86
C ALA A 122 2.74 -7.01 26.36
N ASP A 123 2.96 -8.28 25.98
CA ASP A 123 2.76 -8.72 24.60
C ASP A 123 1.27 -8.78 24.27
N ILE A 124 0.83 -7.86 23.45
CA ILE A 124 -0.54 -7.81 22.89
C ILE A 124 -0.53 -7.96 21.36
N SER A 125 0.57 -8.40 20.76
CA SER A 125 0.68 -8.57 19.32
C SER A 125 -0.32 -9.58 18.74
N HIS A 126 -0.77 -10.50 19.57
CA HIS A 126 -1.75 -11.54 19.26
C HIS A 126 -3.21 -11.15 19.52
N VAL A 127 -3.46 -9.93 20.05
CA VAL A 127 -4.80 -9.50 20.41
C VAL A 127 -5.52 -8.91 19.19
N PHE A 128 -6.57 -9.60 18.75
CA PHE A 128 -7.48 -9.21 17.69
C PHE A 128 -8.91 -9.14 18.22
N HIS A 129 -9.64 -8.10 17.86
CA HIS A 129 -11.06 -7.93 18.18
C HIS A 129 -11.90 -8.21 16.93
N PHE A 130 -11.96 -9.48 16.53
CA PHE A 130 -12.70 -9.88 15.33
C PHE A 130 -14.18 -9.53 15.40
N GLY A 131 -14.69 -8.98 14.30
CA GLY A 131 -16.08 -8.58 14.13
C GLY A 131 -16.23 -7.13 13.66
N PHE A 132 -17.41 -6.82 13.15
CA PHE A 132 -17.67 -5.52 12.55
C PHE A 132 -17.48 -4.38 13.55
N LEU A 133 -16.55 -3.46 13.27
CA LEU A 133 -16.21 -2.24 14.03
C LEU A 133 -15.76 -2.46 15.49
N ARG A 134 -15.46 -3.68 15.93
CA ARG A 134 -15.06 -3.95 17.32
C ARG A 134 -13.75 -3.27 17.74
N GLY A 135 -12.82 -3.07 16.80
CA GLY A 135 -11.56 -2.34 17.03
C GLY A 135 -11.52 -0.98 16.30
N GLY A 136 -12.63 -0.54 15.71
CA GLY A 136 -12.71 0.66 14.89
C GLY A 136 -12.08 0.46 13.49
N VAL A 137 -11.84 1.58 12.79
CA VAL A 137 -11.30 1.57 11.41
C VAL A 137 -9.89 2.15 11.31
N PHE A 138 -9.40 2.76 12.38
CA PHE A 138 -8.08 3.42 12.38
C PHE A 138 -6.96 2.48 12.84
N TRP A 139 -7.26 1.59 13.77
CA TRP A 139 -6.33 0.64 14.38
C TRP A 139 -6.56 -0.76 13.84
N GLY A 140 -5.51 -1.50 13.66
CA GLY A 140 -5.63 -2.90 13.23
C GLY A 140 -4.73 -3.26 12.06
N TRP A 141 -4.95 -4.47 11.60
CA TRP A 141 -4.23 -5.15 10.53
C TRP A 141 -4.94 -4.96 9.19
N PRO A 142 -4.19 -4.79 8.09
CA PRO A 142 -2.75 -4.55 7.96
C PRO A 142 -2.39 -3.06 8.10
N SER A 143 -1.09 -2.71 7.98
CA SER A 143 -0.63 -1.31 7.97
C SER A 143 -1.13 -0.56 6.73
N SER A 144 -1.89 0.53 6.95
CA SER A 144 -2.38 1.39 5.86
C SER A 144 -1.24 2.07 5.11
N HIS A 145 -0.30 2.66 5.83
CA HIS A 145 0.85 3.35 5.26
C HIS A 145 1.62 2.44 4.32
N THR A 146 1.92 1.22 4.78
CA THR A 146 2.65 0.24 3.99
C THR A 146 1.86 -0.22 2.78
N THR A 147 0.58 -0.59 2.96
CA THR A 147 -0.26 -1.08 1.87
C THR A 147 -0.35 -0.05 0.75
N ILE A 148 -0.60 1.20 1.10
CA ILE A 148 -0.73 2.29 0.12
C ILE A 148 0.62 2.58 -0.54
N ALA A 149 1.72 2.66 0.22
CA ALA A 149 3.04 2.91 -0.33
C ALA A 149 3.47 1.83 -1.33
N PHE A 150 3.27 0.54 -1.00
CA PHE A 150 3.56 -0.57 -1.93
C PHE A 150 2.62 -0.58 -3.14
N ALA A 151 1.34 -0.27 -2.96
CA ALA A 151 0.40 -0.15 -4.08
C ALA A 151 0.85 0.92 -5.09
N MET A 152 1.25 2.08 -4.60
CA MET A 152 1.78 3.16 -5.43
C MET A 152 3.09 2.76 -6.11
N ALA A 153 4.05 2.21 -5.36
CA ALA A 153 5.36 1.83 -5.85
C ALA A 153 5.28 0.77 -6.96
N VAL A 154 4.53 -0.31 -6.73
CA VAL A 154 4.36 -1.38 -7.73
C VAL A 154 3.58 -0.89 -8.95
N THR A 155 2.66 0.08 -8.79
CA THR A 155 2.01 0.75 -9.93
C THR A 155 3.05 1.47 -10.79
N VAL A 156 3.99 2.23 -10.17
CA VAL A 156 5.07 2.91 -10.90
C VAL A 156 5.98 1.89 -11.61
N CYS A 157 6.40 0.82 -10.93
CA CYS A 157 7.19 -0.26 -11.54
C CYS A 157 6.51 -0.83 -12.80
N THR A 158 5.20 -1.04 -12.74
CA THR A 158 4.43 -1.60 -13.85
C THR A 158 4.29 -0.64 -15.02
N LEU A 159 4.12 0.66 -14.75
CA LEU A 159 3.93 1.69 -15.79
C LEU A 159 5.25 2.15 -16.44
N TRP A 160 6.38 1.96 -15.75
CA TRP A 160 7.70 2.44 -16.21
C TRP A 160 8.74 1.31 -16.24
N PRO A 161 8.47 0.16 -16.89
CA PRO A 161 9.36 -1.01 -16.80
C PRO A 161 10.75 -0.76 -17.44
N LYS A 162 10.84 0.15 -18.42
CA LYS A 162 12.11 0.51 -19.07
C LYS A 162 12.96 1.46 -18.21
N GLN A 163 12.35 2.23 -17.33
CA GLN A 163 12.99 3.16 -16.39
C GLN A 163 13.09 2.50 -15.00
N TRP A 164 13.85 1.41 -14.91
CA TRP A 164 13.99 0.59 -13.70
C TRP A 164 14.34 1.40 -12.44
N TRP A 165 15.09 2.50 -12.59
CA TRP A 165 15.47 3.36 -11.49
C TRP A 165 14.26 4.07 -10.83
N LEU A 166 13.21 4.42 -11.60
CA LEU A 166 11.96 4.95 -11.03
C LEU A 166 11.28 3.91 -10.15
N GLY A 167 11.25 2.67 -10.60
CA GLY A 167 10.75 1.54 -9.81
C GLY A 167 11.56 1.32 -8.54
N LEU A 168 12.90 1.40 -8.64
CA LEU A 168 13.78 1.28 -7.49
C LEU A 168 13.51 2.38 -6.45
N VAL A 169 13.47 3.64 -6.87
CA VAL A 169 13.17 4.78 -5.97
C VAL A 169 11.79 4.62 -5.32
N ALA A 170 10.78 4.21 -6.09
CA ALA A 170 9.44 3.96 -5.56
C ALA A 170 9.41 2.82 -4.53
N LEU A 171 10.14 1.72 -4.78
CA LEU A 171 10.26 0.61 -3.84
C LEU A 171 11.06 0.99 -2.59
N LEU A 172 12.16 1.73 -2.73
CA LEU A 172 12.92 2.24 -1.58
C LEU A 172 12.05 3.12 -0.68
N TYR A 173 11.22 3.98 -1.27
CA TYR A 173 10.21 4.74 -0.53
C TYR A 173 9.24 3.81 0.21
N ALA A 174 8.68 2.79 -0.48
CA ALA A 174 7.70 1.89 0.11
C ALA A 174 8.31 1.07 1.27
N PHE A 175 9.54 0.60 1.13
CA PHE A 175 10.28 -0.09 2.19
C PHE A 175 10.61 0.85 3.35
N TYR A 176 11.05 2.09 3.07
CA TYR A 176 11.30 3.09 4.11
C TYR A 176 10.04 3.36 4.95
N VAL A 177 8.90 3.57 4.29
CA VAL A 177 7.61 3.73 4.98
C VAL A 177 7.26 2.47 5.77
N GLY A 178 7.34 1.29 5.16
CA GLY A 178 6.95 0.03 5.80
C GLY A 178 7.79 -0.28 7.05
N ILE A 179 9.11 -0.18 6.94
CA ILE A 179 10.04 -0.38 8.05
C ILE A 179 9.83 0.70 9.12
N GLY A 180 9.77 1.97 8.73
CA GLY A 180 9.60 3.06 9.67
C GLY A 180 8.29 2.97 10.47
N VAL A 181 7.17 2.63 9.84
CA VAL A 181 5.90 2.47 10.57
C VAL A 181 5.90 1.22 11.46
N SER A 182 6.62 0.15 11.09
CA SER A 182 6.76 -1.04 11.95
C SER A 182 7.61 -0.78 13.20
N MET A 183 8.52 0.18 13.14
CA MET A 183 9.33 0.62 14.29
C MET A 183 8.63 1.66 15.16
N THR A 184 7.54 2.27 14.68
CA THR A 184 6.90 3.42 15.36
C THR A 184 5.48 3.12 15.85
N ILE A 185 4.59 2.71 14.94
CA ILE A 185 3.15 2.65 15.19
C ILE A 185 2.48 1.33 14.85
N HIS A 186 3.17 0.38 14.20
CA HIS A 186 2.61 -0.92 13.78
C HIS A 186 3.46 -2.08 14.25
N TRP A 187 2.90 -3.29 14.23
CA TRP A 187 3.66 -4.54 14.35
C TRP A 187 4.41 -4.84 13.05
N TYR A 188 5.50 -5.62 13.13
CA TYR A 188 6.26 -5.99 11.94
C TYR A 188 5.42 -6.82 10.95
N SER A 189 4.58 -7.70 11.45
CA SER A 189 3.67 -8.49 10.59
C SER A 189 2.63 -7.63 9.87
N ASP A 190 2.21 -6.46 10.44
CA ASP A 190 1.34 -5.51 9.74
C ASP A 190 2.05 -4.88 8.52
N PHE A 191 3.37 -4.63 8.65
CA PHE A 191 4.20 -4.19 7.52
C PHE A 191 4.26 -5.27 6.44
N VAL A 192 4.60 -6.53 6.80
CA VAL A 192 4.72 -7.62 5.81
C VAL A 192 3.41 -7.85 5.08
N ALA A 193 2.30 -7.92 5.80
CA ALA A 193 0.98 -8.08 5.20
C ALA A 193 0.61 -6.90 4.30
N GLY A 194 0.89 -5.66 4.76
CA GLY A 194 0.67 -4.46 3.98
C GLY A 194 1.48 -4.45 2.67
N ALA A 195 2.74 -4.88 2.70
CA ALA A 195 3.59 -4.98 1.52
C ALA A 195 3.05 -5.98 0.49
N ILE A 196 2.60 -7.16 0.93
CA ILE A 196 2.02 -8.18 0.07
C ILE A 196 0.72 -7.67 -0.58
N ILE A 197 -0.23 -7.20 0.24
CA ILE A 197 -1.53 -6.71 -0.24
C ILE A 197 -1.36 -5.50 -1.16
N GLY A 198 -0.49 -4.55 -0.79
CA GLY A 198 -0.18 -3.38 -1.62
C GLY A 198 0.41 -3.77 -2.97
N SER A 199 1.29 -4.78 -3.00
CA SER A 199 1.87 -5.28 -4.26
C SER A 199 0.82 -5.90 -5.18
N VAL A 200 -0.18 -6.59 -4.65
CA VAL A 200 -1.34 -7.10 -5.43
C VAL A 200 -2.09 -5.93 -6.05
N ILE A 201 -2.42 -4.91 -5.25
CA ILE A 201 -3.17 -3.74 -5.70
C ILE A 201 -2.41 -3.02 -6.81
N GLY A 202 -1.11 -2.73 -6.58
CA GLY A 202 -0.26 -2.04 -7.55
C GLY A 202 -0.14 -2.80 -8.87
N THR A 203 -0.06 -4.13 -8.82
CA THR A 203 -0.03 -4.98 -10.01
C THR A 203 -1.34 -4.91 -10.80
N VAL A 204 -2.49 -4.93 -10.11
CA VAL A 204 -3.81 -4.86 -10.76
C VAL A 204 -4.01 -3.52 -11.45
N VAL A 205 -3.79 -2.44 -10.71
CA VAL A 205 -3.97 -1.07 -11.22
C VAL A 205 -2.96 -0.79 -12.33
N GLY A 206 -1.69 -1.08 -12.09
CA GLY A 206 -0.62 -0.85 -13.06
C GLY A 206 -0.88 -1.53 -14.40
N LYS A 207 -1.25 -2.82 -14.39
CA LYS A 207 -1.60 -3.57 -15.62
C LYS A 207 -2.78 -2.95 -16.36
N THR A 208 -3.86 -2.61 -15.65
CA THR A 208 -5.05 -1.99 -16.25
C THR A 208 -4.72 -0.67 -16.95
N PHE A 209 -3.90 0.18 -16.32
CA PHE A 209 -3.51 1.44 -16.92
C PHE A 209 -2.48 1.26 -18.04
N TRP A 210 -1.56 0.30 -17.93
CA TRP A 210 -0.60 -0.03 -18.97
C TRP A 210 -1.27 -0.50 -20.27
N GLU A 211 -2.22 -1.43 -20.18
CA GLU A 211 -2.99 -1.92 -21.34
C GLU A 211 -3.72 -0.78 -22.07
N ASN A 212 -4.24 0.18 -21.32
CA ASN A 212 -4.94 1.31 -21.91
C ASN A 212 -3.96 2.30 -22.60
N ILE A 213 -2.73 2.47 -22.08
CA ILE A 213 -1.69 3.23 -22.78
C ILE A 213 -1.40 2.58 -24.14
N GLN A 214 -1.18 1.27 -24.16
CA GLN A 214 -0.85 0.55 -25.39
C GLN A 214 -1.99 0.64 -26.43
N ARG A 215 -3.25 0.49 -26.00
CA ARG A 215 -4.41 0.63 -26.91
C ARG A 215 -4.53 2.05 -27.48
N SER A 216 -4.28 3.08 -26.69
CA SER A 216 -4.34 4.47 -27.18
C SER A 216 -3.24 4.74 -28.20
N THR A 217 -2.02 4.24 -27.99
CA THR A 217 -0.90 4.39 -28.91
C THR A 217 -1.15 3.66 -30.23
N PHE A 218 -1.71 2.47 -30.19
CA PHE A 218 -2.05 1.69 -31.39
C PHE A 218 -3.11 2.41 -32.25
N ASN A 219 -4.16 2.92 -31.63
CA ASN A 219 -5.24 3.63 -32.35
C ASN A 219 -4.79 4.96 -32.98
N THR A 220 -3.76 5.60 -32.42
CA THR A 220 -3.18 6.82 -33.03
C THR A 220 -2.26 6.50 -34.22
N GLN A 221 -1.67 5.30 -34.25
CA GLN A 221 -0.81 4.86 -35.37
C GLN A 221 -1.62 4.25 -36.52
N HIS A 222 -2.84 3.76 -36.26
CA HIS A 222 -3.74 3.15 -37.25
C HIS A 222 -5.13 3.81 -37.15
N PRO A 223 -5.30 5.09 -37.55
CA PRO A 223 -6.59 5.72 -37.59
C PRO A 223 -7.48 4.97 -38.61
N ARG A 224 -8.70 4.65 -38.19
CA ARG A 224 -9.73 4.03 -39.07
C ARG A 224 -10.26 5.04 -40.04
#